data_77beb5d6db114dff2be318f196af4c9f
#
_entry.id   77beb5d6db114dff2be318f196af4c9f
#
_cell.length_a   1.000
_cell.length_b   1.000
_cell.length_c   1.000
_cell.angle_alpha   90.00
_cell.angle_beta   90.00
_cell.angle_gamma   90.00
#
_symmetry.space_group_name_H-M   'P 1'
#
loop_
_entity.id
_entity.type
_entity.pdbx_description
1 polymer ?
#
loop_
_entity_poly.entity_id
_entity_poly.type
_entity_poly.pdbx_seq_one_letter_code
_entity_poly.pdbx_strand_id
1 'polypeptide(L)'
;MIKVEPKYLFLARRRILRRVLLPLFAVLPTVAGLVGCGDQATQEADHYNDLAYYYHYRSLDSTTAYARRALQVARGDDGVIGESLNNLAFVAIMRMDFPRAKQLCDSVNTITDDQIELLVSDILQMRICQRESRNKDFYDSYQQAAQRLRRIDETSLELTPRQQRRMVYARSEYRIVASAYFYYVGLDRQSAQVISGMGEEDLASDTAQLINYWYCYGAGGLLTKGSREEIYQQEFDCLMRAYRLAMESRSTFWIANTLQALSEHLLQRPDGPRLMADNPRDIRLINTDAMPDSLLAGNLAERSLHLFRQFGDIYQKAGSLRTLANCYWQIDD
;
A
#
# COMPACT_ATOMS: atom_id res chain seq x y z
N MET A 1 13.48 -23.83 -7.06
CA MET A 1 14.31 -23.87 -5.84
C MET A 1 15.63 -23.17 -6.16
N ILE A 2 15.70 -21.87 -5.94
CA ILE A 2 16.92 -21.07 -6.17
C ILE A 2 17.57 -20.91 -4.78
N LYS A 3 18.70 -21.56 -4.60
CA LYS A 3 19.55 -21.39 -3.40
C LYS A 3 20.06 -19.95 -3.38
N VAL A 4 19.61 -19.17 -2.42
CA VAL A 4 20.22 -17.86 -2.09
C VAL A 4 21.48 -18.18 -1.29
N GLU A 5 22.65 -17.82 -1.85
CA GLU A 5 23.93 -17.97 -1.15
C GLU A 5 23.98 -17.14 0.11
N PRO A 6 24.59 -17.64 1.20
CA PRO A 6 24.62 -16.99 2.51
C PRO A 6 25.66 -15.87 2.63
N LYS A 7 25.93 -15.09 1.58
CA LYS A 7 26.95 -14.01 1.60
C LYS A 7 26.57 -12.76 2.40
N TYR A 8 25.30 -12.65 2.82
CA TYR A 8 24.82 -11.45 3.54
C TYR A 8 24.84 -11.55 5.07
N LEU A 9 25.30 -12.68 5.63
CA LEU A 9 25.32 -12.89 7.10
C LEU A 9 26.64 -12.45 7.78
N PHE A 10 27.64 -11.91 7.07
CA PHE A 10 29.00 -11.75 7.60
C PHE A 10 29.42 -10.30 7.93
N LEU A 11 28.54 -9.29 7.83
CA LEU A 11 28.92 -7.90 8.08
C LEU A 11 28.58 -7.35 9.48
N ALA A 12 28.00 -8.15 10.35
CA ALA A 12 27.52 -7.67 11.66
C ALA A 12 28.49 -7.87 12.85
N ARG A 13 29.76 -8.27 12.64
CA ARG A 13 30.71 -8.41 13.78
C ARG A 13 32.11 -7.99 13.41
N ARG A 14 32.44 -6.68 13.58
CA ARG A 14 33.79 -6.21 13.92
C ARG A 14 33.78 -4.78 14.48
N ARG A 15 33.43 -4.62 15.74
CA ARG A 15 33.88 -3.52 16.59
C ARG A 15 34.65 -4.12 17.76
N ILE A 16 35.98 -4.25 17.65
CA ILE A 16 36.90 -4.31 18.79
C ILE A 16 38.25 -3.77 18.35
N LEU A 17 38.63 -2.67 18.97
CA LEU A 17 39.94 -2.14 19.31
C LEU A 17 41.15 -2.42 18.41
N ARG A 18 41.79 -1.34 17.89
CA ARG A 18 43.23 -1.17 18.03
C ARG A 18 43.58 0.33 18.05
N ARG A 19 43.93 0.83 19.24
CA ARG A 19 44.77 2.03 19.42
C ARG A 19 46.22 1.61 19.22
N VAL A 20 46.95 2.26 18.31
CA VAL A 20 48.41 2.46 18.40
C VAL A 20 48.74 3.76 17.66
N LEU A 21 49.61 4.56 18.28
CA LEU A 21 50.05 5.91 17.98
C LEU A 21 51.02 6.02 16.78
N LEU A 22 50.78 7.05 15.93
CA LEU A 22 51.70 8.04 15.28
C LEU A 22 52.80 7.55 14.30
N PRO A 23 53.16 8.33 13.21
CA PRO A 23 53.37 9.79 13.21
C PRO A 23 52.70 10.56 12.07
N LEU A 24 52.55 11.90 12.30
CA LEU A 24 52.25 12.95 11.33
C LEU A 24 53.26 12.94 10.17
N PHE A 25 52.77 12.83 8.93
CA PHE A 25 53.25 13.62 7.78
C PHE A 25 52.29 13.39 6.58
N ALA A 26 51.67 14.46 6.16
CA ALA A 26 51.19 14.74 4.81
C ALA A 26 50.41 13.64 4.06
N VAL A 27 49.08 13.54 4.32
CA VAL A 27 48.12 13.12 3.29
C VAL A 27 46.81 13.91 3.48
N LEU A 28 46.70 15.04 2.91
CA LEU A 28 45.49 15.72 2.47
C LEU A 28 45.62 15.79 0.96
N PRO A 29 44.91 14.98 0.20
CA PRO A 29 43.52 15.20 -0.25
C PRO A 29 42.68 13.93 -0.55
N THR A 30 42.70 12.88 0.27
CA THR A 30 41.96 11.63 -0.03
C THR A 30 40.69 11.45 0.79
N VAL A 31 40.37 12.33 1.74
CA VAL A 31 39.14 12.22 2.56
C VAL A 31 37.91 12.83 1.86
N ALA A 32 38.12 13.82 0.98
CA ALA A 32 37.02 14.47 0.26
C ALA A 32 36.31 13.55 -0.78
N GLY A 33 37.02 12.53 -1.30
CA GLY A 33 36.46 11.62 -2.31
C GLY A 33 35.60 10.48 -1.73
N LEU A 34 35.76 10.13 -0.46
CA LEU A 34 35.02 9.02 0.15
C LEU A 34 33.66 9.45 0.73
N VAL A 35 33.53 10.70 1.16
CA VAL A 35 32.24 11.26 1.64
C VAL A 35 31.28 11.45 0.47
N GLY A 36 31.78 11.94 -0.69
CA GLY A 36 30.95 12.16 -1.87
C GLY A 36 30.37 10.87 -2.51
N CYS A 37 31.10 9.76 -2.43
CA CYS A 37 30.61 8.48 -2.99
C CYS A 37 29.54 7.81 -2.14
N GLY A 38 29.53 8.02 -0.82
CA GLY A 38 28.50 7.49 0.07
C GLY A 38 27.17 8.20 -0.15
N ASP A 39 27.18 9.52 -0.19
CA ASP A 39 25.98 10.35 -0.41
C ASP A 39 25.34 10.09 -1.78
N GLN A 40 26.15 9.93 -2.83
CA GLN A 40 25.64 9.64 -4.17
C GLN A 40 24.97 8.24 -4.25
N ALA A 41 25.57 7.23 -3.63
CA ALA A 41 25.01 5.88 -3.59
C ALA A 41 23.68 5.82 -2.80
N THR A 42 23.60 6.56 -1.68
CA THR A 42 22.37 6.69 -0.90
C THR A 42 21.28 7.42 -1.69
N GLN A 43 21.59 8.51 -2.38
CA GLN A 43 20.66 9.23 -3.25
C GLN A 43 20.17 8.37 -4.42
N GLU A 44 21.04 7.58 -5.03
CA GLU A 44 20.67 6.65 -6.09
C GLU A 44 19.72 5.55 -5.56
N ALA A 45 20.01 5.00 -4.39
CA ALA A 45 19.15 4.01 -3.75
C ALA A 45 17.79 4.56 -3.35
N ASP A 46 17.75 5.79 -2.80
CA ASP A 46 16.52 6.51 -2.47
C ASP A 46 15.66 6.75 -3.72
N HIS A 47 16.27 7.17 -4.82
CA HIS A 47 15.59 7.31 -6.10
C HIS A 47 14.97 5.97 -6.59
N TYR A 48 15.69 4.85 -6.46
CA TYR A 48 15.12 3.55 -6.82
C TYR A 48 13.99 3.13 -5.88
N ASN A 49 14.02 3.49 -4.60
CA ASN A 49 12.90 3.27 -3.68
C ASN A 49 11.69 4.13 -4.03
N ASP A 50 11.89 5.40 -4.41
CA ASP A 50 10.80 6.24 -4.93
C ASP A 50 10.15 5.62 -6.17
N LEU A 51 10.96 5.08 -7.10
CA LEU A 51 10.44 4.34 -8.26
C LEU A 51 9.73 3.04 -7.86
N ALA A 52 10.28 2.29 -6.90
CA ALA A 52 9.61 1.09 -6.39
C ALA A 52 8.24 1.43 -5.81
N TYR A 53 8.12 2.48 -4.99
CA TYR A 53 6.86 2.96 -4.46
C TYR A 53 5.92 3.48 -5.55
N TYR A 54 6.41 4.25 -6.52
CA TYR A 54 5.63 4.72 -7.66
C TYR A 54 4.95 3.55 -8.41
N TYR A 55 5.61 2.39 -8.49
CA TYR A 55 5.08 1.20 -9.14
C TYR A 55 4.26 0.29 -8.24
N HIS A 56 4.15 0.51 -6.91
CA HIS A 56 3.40 -0.34 -5.98
C HIS A 56 2.04 -0.78 -6.50
N TYR A 57 1.27 0.14 -7.05
CA TYR A 57 -0.09 -0.08 -7.52
C TYR A 57 -0.20 -0.09 -9.05
N ARG A 58 0.93 -0.12 -9.76
CA ARG A 58 1.01 -0.16 -11.23
C ARG A 58 1.57 -1.46 -11.76
N SER A 59 2.66 -1.97 -11.15
CA SER A 59 3.37 -3.18 -11.61
C SER A 59 4.20 -3.78 -10.48
N LEU A 60 3.82 -4.95 -9.99
CA LEU A 60 4.59 -5.67 -8.97
C LEU A 60 5.99 -6.08 -9.45
N ASP A 61 6.15 -6.38 -10.75
CA ASP A 61 7.45 -6.70 -11.33
C ASP A 61 8.38 -5.49 -11.33
N SER A 62 7.87 -4.32 -11.71
CA SER A 62 8.65 -3.08 -11.67
C SER A 62 9.00 -2.69 -10.24
N THR A 63 8.04 -2.78 -9.29
CA THR A 63 8.32 -2.59 -7.85
C THR A 63 9.46 -3.49 -7.40
N THR A 64 9.40 -4.78 -7.75
CA THR A 64 10.45 -5.76 -7.41
C THR A 64 11.80 -5.38 -8.01
N ALA A 65 11.82 -4.99 -9.28
CA ALA A 65 13.05 -4.64 -9.99
C ALA A 65 13.73 -3.42 -9.35
N TYR A 66 12.97 -2.36 -9.09
CA TYR A 66 13.51 -1.13 -8.49
C TYR A 66 13.91 -1.32 -7.02
N ALA A 67 13.12 -2.02 -6.20
CA ALA A 67 13.49 -2.32 -4.83
C ALA A 67 14.77 -3.19 -4.74
N ARG A 68 14.95 -4.16 -5.63
CA ARG A 68 16.20 -4.92 -5.73
C ARG A 68 17.37 -4.05 -6.17
N ARG A 69 17.13 -3.11 -7.09
CA ARG A 69 18.17 -2.19 -7.55
C ARG A 69 18.60 -1.27 -6.41
N ALA A 70 17.64 -0.74 -5.63
CA ALA A 70 17.93 0.04 -4.43
C ALA A 70 18.83 -0.74 -3.46
N LEU A 71 18.51 -2.01 -3.14
CA LEU A 71 19.34 -2.87 -2.30
C LEU A 71 20.77 -3.11 -2.84
N GLN A 72 20.94 -3.16 -4.17
CA GLN A 72 22.25 -3.38 -4.77
C GLN A 72 23.20 -2.16 -4.64
N VAL A 73 22.62 -0.95 -4.67
CA VAL A 73 23.40 0.29 -4.64
C VAL A 73 23.44 0.92 -3.26
N ALA A 74 22.49 0.61 -2.37
CA ALA A 74 22.47 1.11 -1.00
C ALA A 74 23.74 0.68 -0.24
N ARG A 75 24.42 1.69 0.34
CA ARG A 75 25.65 1.46 1.12
C ARG A 75 25.59 2.27 2.41
N GLY A 76 25.37 1.56 3.53
CA GLY A 76 25.53 2.15 4.86
C GLY A 76 24.38 3.01 5.36
N ASP A 77 23.29 3.16 4.60
CA ASP A 77 22.04 3.76 5.05
C ASP A 77 21.02 2.66 5.33
N ASP A 78 20.91 2.28 6.60
CA ASP A 78 20.06 1.19 7.03
C ASP A 78 18.56 1.52 6.84
N GLY A 79 18.17 2.80 6.87
CA GLY A 79 16.81 3.25 6.60
C GLY A 79 16.41 3.03 5.13
N VAL A 80 17.29 3.37 4.19
CA VAL A 80 17.07 3.14 2.74
C VAL A 80 17.00 1.63 2.43
N ILE A 81 17.83 0.83 3.10
CA ILE A 81 17.77 -0.65 3.00
C ILE A 81 16.43 -1.15 3.56
N GLY A 82 16.00 -0.65 4.71
CA GLY A 82 14.72 -0.98 5.33
C GLY A 82 13.53 -0.70 4.41
N GLU A 83 13.52 0.47 3.75
CA GLU A 83 12.50 0.82 2.76
C GLU A 83 12.48 -0.16 1.57
N SER A 84 13.65 -0.53 1.05
CA SER A 84 13.74 -1.49 -0.05
C SER A 84 13.18 -2.87 0.33
N LEU A 85 13.44 -3.33 1.55
CA LEU A 85 12.91 -4.59 2.07
C LEU A 85 11.39 -4.52 2.27
N ASN A 86 10.87 -3.40 2.78
CA ASN A 86 9.44 -3.16 2.91
C ASN A 86 8.73 -3.14 1.54
N ASN A 87 9.32 -2.54 0.52
CA ASN A 87 8.81 -2.57 -0.85
C ASN A 87 8.75 -4.01 -1.41
N LEU A 88 9.74 -4.85 -1.11
CA LEU A 88 9.72 -6.27 -1.49
C LEU A 88 8.69 -7.08 -0.66
N ALA A 89 8.51 -6.76 0.63
CA ALA A 89 7.51 -7.38 1.49
C ALA A 89 6.09 -7.08 0.99
N PHE A 90 5.82 -5.84 0.57
CA PHE A 90 4.57 -5.46 -0.08
C PHE A 90 4.27 -6.36 -1.29
N VAL A 91 5.23 -6.55 -2.19
CA VAL A 91 5.06 -7.42 -3.37
C VAL A 91 4.77 -8.87 -2.96
N ALA A 92 5.49 -9.39 -1.97
CA ALA A 92 5.27 -10.75 -1.47
C ALA A 92 3.84 -10.91 -0.89
N ILE A 93 3.32 -9.90 -0.17
CA ILE A 93 1.94 -9.90 0.34
C ILE A 93 0.93 -9.93 -0.81
N MET A 94 1.11 -9.11 -1.86
CA MET A 94 0.19 -9.09 -3.01
C MET A 94 0.17 -10.42 -3.76
N ARG A 95 1.29 -11.14 -3.77
CA ARG A 95 1.42 -12.49 -4.33
C ARG A 95 1.06 -13.62 -3.37
N MET A 96 0.58 -13.30 -2.16
CA MET A 96 0.27 -14.26 -1.10
C MET A 96 1.46 -15.13 -0.67
N ASP A 97 2.70 -14.68 -0.90
CA ASP A 97 3.91 -15.32 -0.39
C ASP A 97 4.20 -14.79 1.03
N PHE A 98 3.32 -15.15 1.97
CA PHE A 98 3.40 -14.69 3.36
C PHE A 98 4.67 -15.14 4.08
N PRO A 99 5.20 -16.37 3.89
CA PRO A 99 6.48 -16.74 4.47
C PRO A 99 7.62 -15.80 4.05
N ARG A 100 7.66 -15.44 2.78
CA ARG A 100 8.65 -14.48 2.26
C ARG A 100 8.43 -13.08 2.79
N ALA A 101 7.19 -12.62 2.86
CA ALA A 101 6.85 -11.32 3.41
C ALA A 101 7.30 -11.19 4.87
N LYS A 102 7.03 -12.19 5.71
CA LYS A 102 7.47 -12.24 7.11
C LYS A 102 9.00 -12.18 7.23
N GLN A 103 9.73 -12.98 6.46
CA GLN A 103 11.21 -12.94 6.44
C GLN A 103 11.75 -11.55 6.11
N LEU A 104 11.13 -10.84 5.17
CA LEU A 104 11.54 -9.48 4.79
C LEU A 104 11.26 -8.48 5.93
N CYS A 105 10.08 -8.54 6.56
CA CYS A 105 9.77 -7.72 7.74
C CYS A 105 10.72 -8.01 8.90
N ASP A 106 11.05 -9.27 9.18
CA ASP A 106 12.03 -9.65 10.22
C ASP A 106 13.42 -9.10 9.90
N SER A 107 13.79 -9.07 8.61
CA SER A 107 15.05 -8.47 8.16
C SER A 107 15.09 -6.97 8.40
N VAL A 108 13.97 -6.23 8.17
CA VAL A 108 13.87 -4.80 8.50
C VAL A 108 14.14 -4.59 9.98
N ASN A 109 13.51 -5.37 10.86
CA ASN A 109 13.67 -5.26 12.31
C ASN A 109 15.10 -5.53 12.82
N THR A 110 15.91 -6.24 12.03
CA THR A 110 17.33 -6.53 12.37
C THR A 110 18.32 -5.56 11.78
N ILE A 111 17.97 -4.88 10.69
CA ILE A 111 18.92 -4.09 9.90
C ILE A 111 18.85 -2.61 10.27
N THR A 112 17.65 -2.07 10.55
CA THR A 112 17.47 -0.62 10.74
C THR A 112 16.90 -0.26 12.10
N ASP A 113 17.29 0.93 12.59
CA ASP A 113 16.68 1.63 13.72
C ASP A 113 15.74 2.76 13.25
N ASP A 114 15.54 2.94 11.93
CA ASP A 114 14.62 3.94 11.37
C ASP A 114 13.18 3.61 11.78
N GLN A 115 12.63 4.45 12.69
CA GLN A 115 11.33 4.21 13.30
C GLN A 115 10.18 4.22 12.30
N ILE A 116 10.34 4.90 11.16
CA ILE A 116 9.31 4.94 10.11
C ILE A 116 9.31 3.65 9.32
N GLU A 117 10.48 3.13 8.94
CA GLU A 117 10.56 1.85 8.24
C GLU A 117 10.15 0.67 9.14
N LEU A 118 10.45 0.75 10.44
CA LEU A 118 9.93 -0.19 11.42
C LEU A 118 8.39 -0.11 11.57
N LEU A 119 7.81 1.11 11.53
CA LEU A 119 6.36 1.29 11.51
C LEU A 119 5.72 0.69 10.24
N VAL A 120 6.33 0.91 9.08
CA VAL A 120 5.86 0.31 7.82
C VAL A 120 5.91 -1.22 7.90
N SER A 121 6.98 -1.78 8.47
CA SER A 121 7.10 -3.24 8.69
C SER A 121 5.99 -3.77 9.60
N ASP A 122 5.69 -3.08 10.72
CA ASP A 122 4.58 -3.45 11.61
C ASP A 122 3.22 -3.43 10.86
N ILE A 123 2.98 -2.43 10.00
CA ILE A 123 1.76 -2.32 9.19
C ILE A 123 1.66 -3.46 8.16
N LEU A 124 2.77 -3.81 7.53
CA LEU A 124 2.81 -4.95 6.60
C LEU A 124 2.51 -6.27 7.34
N GLN A 125 2.95 -6.43 8.58
CA GLN A 125 2.59 -7.57 9.43
C GLN A 125 1.08 -7.56 9.75
N MET A 126 0.47 -6.41 10.07
CA MET A 126 -0.98 -6.29 10.21
C MET A 126 -1.69 -6.80 8.94
N ARG A 127 -1.24 -6.39 7.76
CA ARG A 127 -1.83 -6.80 6.47
C ARG A 127 -1.68 -8.30 6.22
N ILE A 128 -0.55 -8.92 6.59
CA ILE A 128 -0.36 -10.36 6.53
C ILE A 128 -1.37 -11.06 7.44
N CYS A 129 -1.48 -10.63 8.69
CA CYS A 129 -2.41 -11.22 9.67
C CYS A 129 -3.87 -11.09 9.22
N GLN A 130 -4.25 -9.95 8.64
CA GLN A 130 -5.57 -9.73 8.06
C GLN A 130 -5.86 -10.76 6.94
N ARG A 131 -4.94 -10.93 6.00
CA ARG A 131 -5.12 -11.86 4.86
C ARG A 131 -5.09 -13.34 5.26
N GLU A 132 -4.38 -13.67 6.34
CA GLU A 132 -4.36 -15.02 6.94
C GLU A 132 -5.49 -15.25 7.96
N SER A 133 -6.37 -14.26 8.21
CA SER A 133 -7.45 -14.31 9.20
C SER A 133 -6.96 -14.61 10.64
N ARG A 134 -5.76 -14.15 10.98
CA ARG A 134 -5.15 -14.32 12.30
C ARG A 134 -5.49 -13.13 13.20
N ASN A 135 -6.71 -13.15 13.76
CA ASN A 135 -7.28 -12.01 14.47
C ASN A 135 -6.48 -11.54 15.68
N LYS A 136 -5.98 -12.49 16.50
CA LYS A 136 -5.16 -12.14 17.68
C LYS A 136 -3.87 -11.45 17.25
N ASP A 137 -3.15 -12.04 16.31
CA ASP A 137 -1.86 -11.53 15.85
C ASP A 137 -2.02 -10.20 15.12
N PHE A 138 -3.15 -9.99 14.44
CA PHE A 138 -3.49 -8.68 13.87
C PHE A 138 -3.58 -7.62 14.97
N TYR A 139 -4.32 -7.92 16.05
CA TYR A 139 -4.50 -6.98 17.15
C TYR A 139 -3.18 -6.65 17.85
N ASP A 140 -2.34 -7.64 18.08
CA ASP A 140 -1.00 -7.46 18.66
C ASP A 140 -0.13 -6.56 17.78
N SER A 141 -0.10 -6.79 16.45
CA SER A 141 0.62 -5.96 15.48
C SER A 141 0.04 -4.54 15.39
N TYR A 142 -1.29 -4.40 15.44
CA TYR A 142 -1.97 -3.11 15.48
C TYR A 142 -1.57 -2.27 16.70
N GLN A 143 -1.52 -2.88 17.89
CA GLN A 143 -1.08 -2.20 19.11
C GLN A 143 0.40 -1.79 19.03
N GLN A 144 1.25 -2.64 18.48
CA GLN A 144 2.68 -2.35 18.27
C GLN A 144 2.85 -1.14 17.33
N ALA A 145 2.19 -1.14 16.18
CA ALA A 145 2.21 -0.03 15.24
C ALA A 145 1.68 1.27 15.87
N ALA A 146 0.57 1.19 16.64
CA ALA A 146 0.02 2.34 17.36
C ALA A 146 1.00 2.93 18.38
N GLN A 147 1.72 2.08 19.12
CA GLN A 147 2.73 2.53 20.09
C GLN A 147 3.92 3.21 19.38
N ARG A 148 4.38 2.63 18.28
CA ARG A 148 5.48 3.20 17.49
C ARG A 148 5.07 4.56 16.89
N LEU A 149 3.88 4.65 16.32
CA LEU A 149 3.35 5.90 15.76
C LEU A 149 3.31 7.01 16.82
N ARG A 150 2.79 6.71 18.03
CA ARG A 150 2.78 7.68 19.14
C ARG A 150 4.20 8.13 19.52
N ARG A 151 5.17 7.23 19.61
CA ARG A 151 6.56 7.60 19.92
C ARG A 151 7.17 8.52 18.88
N ILE A 152 6.89 8.28 17.59
CA ILE A 152 7.36 9.15 16.50
C ILE A 152 6.76 10.55 16.68
N ASP A 153 5.46 10.65 16.97
CA ASP A 153 4.76 11.93 17.15
C ASP A 153 5.24 12.71 18.39
N GLU A 154 5.53 12.00 19.49
CA GLU A 154 6.00 12.60 20.74
C GLU A 154 7.45 13.08 20.69
N THR A 155 8.30 12.48 19.87
CA THR A 155 9.74 12.80 19.83
C THR A 155 10.07 14.06 19.06
N SER A 156 9.10 14.70 18.37
CA SER A 156 9.29 15.92 17.57
C SER A 156 10.54 15.87 16.68
N LEU A 157 10.84 14.69 16.12
CA LEU A 157 12.01 14.45 15.28
C LEU A 157 11.94 15.34 14.03
N GLU A 158 13.03 16.01 13.72
CA GLU A 158 13.21 16.61 12.40
C GLU A 158 13.35 15.48 11.36
N LEU A 159 12.26 15.23 10.65
CA LEU A 159 12.23 14.19 9.61
C LEU A 159 12.96 14.68 8.36
N THR A 160 13.79 13.84 7.80
CA THR A 160 14.35 14.07 6.46
C THR A 160 13.25 14.10 5.40
N PRO A 161 13.49 14.71 4.21
CA PRO A 161 12.48 14.68 3.13
C PRO A 161 12.00 13.27 2.75
N ARG A 162 12.88 12.27 2.76
CA ARG A 162 12.52 10.87 2.58
C ARG A 162 11.55 10.41 3.67
N GLN A 163 11.91 10.62 4.92
CA GLN A 163 11.08 10.22 6.07
C GLN A 163 9.72 10.93 6.09
N GLN A 164 9.65 12.20 5.66
CA GLN A 164 8.37 12.92 5.54
C GLN A 164 7.45 12.24 4.52
N ARG A 165 7.95 11.89 3.32
CA ARG A 165 7.17 11.15 2.30
C ARG A 165 6.70 9.80 2.84
N ARG A 166 7.61 9.04 3.45
CA ARG A 166 7.31 7.73 4.03
C ARG A 166 6.30 7.81 5.17
N MET A 167 6.31 8.89 5.94
CA MET A 167 5.37 9.07 7.05
C MET A 167 3.94 9.30 6.57
N VAL A 168 3.73 10.01 5.45
CA VAL A 168 2.40 10.13 4.82
C VAL A 168 1.85 8.74 4.47
N TYR A 169 2.65 7.92 3.80
CA TYR A 169 2.31 6.54 3.48
C TYR A 169 2.01 5.71 4.74
N ALA A 170 2.91 5.72 5.73
CA ALA A 170 2.77 4.91 6.94
C ALA A 170 1.53 5.26 7.74
N ARG A 171 1.24 6.56 7.94
CA ARG A 171 0.04 7.02 8.67
C ARG A 171 -1.25 6.60 7.96
N SER A 172 -1.29 6.75 6.65
CA SER A 172 -2.43 6.37 5.82
C SER A 172 -2.66 4.86 5.86
N GLU A 173 -1.64 4.07 5.55
CA GLU A 173 -1.73 2.61 5.55
C GLU A 173 -2.10 2.04 6.91
N TYR A 174 -1.55 2.56 8.00
CA TYR A 174 -1.95 2.14 9.35
C TYR A 174 -3.46 2.29 9.56
N ARG A 175 -4.03 3.45 9.22
CA ARG A 175 -5.45 3.73 9.40
C ARG A 175 -6.32 2.91 8.47
N ILE A 176 -5.94 2.79 7.22
CA ILE A 176 -6.70 2.06 6.20
C ILE A 176 -6.70 0.56 6.49
N VAL A 177 -5.56 -0.04 6.80
CA VAL A 177 -5.47 -1.48 7.12
C VAL A 177 -6.27 -1.80 8.39
N ALA A 178 -6.18 -0.94 9.41
CA ALA A 178 -6.95 -1.11 10.64
C ALA A 178 -8.47 -0.93 10.40
N SER A 179 -8.87 0.11 9.68
CA SER A 179 -10.28 0.36 9.34
C SER A 179 -10.87 -0.80 8.54
N ALA A 180 -10.19 -1.26 7.49
CA ALA A 180 -10.63 -2.39 6.69
C ALA A 180 -10.77 -3.68 7.53
N TYR A 181 -9.82 -3.95 8.42
CA TYR A 181 -9.91 -5.12 9.31
C TYR A 181 -11.10 -5.01 10.25
N PHE A 182 -11.30 -3.87 10.92
CA PHE A 182 -12.42 -3.67 11.84
C PHE A 182 -13.77 -3.80 11.14
N TYR A 183 -13.89 -3.31 9.92
CA TYR A 183 -15.07 -3.51 9.09
C TYR A 183 -15.35 -5.00 8.83
N TYR A 184 -14.35 -5.77 8.40
CA TYR A 184 -14.50 -7.21 8.12
C TYR A 184 -14.87 -8.06 9.34
N VAL A 185 -14.50 -7.64 10.53
CA VAL A 185 -14.87 -8.35 11.77
C VAL A 185 -16.12 -7.79 12.45
N GLY A 186 -16.86 -6.89 11.78
CA GLY A 186 -18.13 -6.32 12.25
C GLY A 186 -17.98 -5.26 13.35
N LEU A 187 -16.84 -4.60 13.42
CA LEU A 187 -16.55 -3.50 14.36
C LEU A 187 -16.65 -2.15 13.65
N ASP A 188 -17.80 -1.83 13.07
CA ASP A 188 -18.02 -0.67 12.20
C ASP A 188 -17.67 0.66 12.87
N ARG A 189 -18.00 0.82 14.16
CA ARG A 189 -17.64 2.04 14.92
C ARG A 189 -16.14 2.24 15.01
N GLN A 190 -15.39 1.21 15.29
CA GLN A 190 -13.93 1.25 15.36
C GLN A 190 -13.34 1.52 13.98
N SER A 191 -13.88 0.90 12.95
CA SER A 191 -13.50 1.17 11.55
C SER A 191 -13.63 2.65 11.22
N ALA A 192 -14.79 3.25 11.43
CA ALA A 192 -15.05 4.67 11.19
C ALA A 192 -14.17 5.57 12.06
N GLN A 193 -13.96 5.24 13.34
CA GLN A 193 -13.15 6.04 14.26
C GLN A 193 -11.67 6.09 13.83
N VAL A 194 -11.11 4.97 13.38
CA VAL A 194 -9.69 4.93 12.97
C VAL A 194 -9.46 5.80 11.73
N ILE A 195 -10.34 5.74 10.74
CA ILE A 195 -10.16 6.47 9.48
C ILE A 195 -10.51 7.96 9.61
N SER A 196 -11.43 8.35 10.51
CA SER A 196 -11.88 9.72 10.68
C SER A 196 -10.77 10.70 11.14
N GLY A 197 -9.65 10.20 11.63
CA GLY A 197 -8.47 11.01 11.99
C GLY A 197 -7.57 11.35 10.79
N MET A 198 -8.02 11.09 9.54
CA MET A 198 -7.28 11.36 8.31
C MET A 198 -8.19 12.14 7.36
N GLY A 199 -7.68 13.23 6.79
CA GLY A 199 -8.37 14.04 5.80
C GLY A 199 -7.73 13.95 4.41
N GLU A 200 -8.45 14.42 3.40
CA GLU A 200 -7.94 14.50 2.03
C GLU A 200 -6.66 15.34 1.94
N GLU A 201 -6.60 16.42 2.71
CA GLU A 201 -5.46 17.36 2.75
C GLU A 201 -4.16 16.69 3.20
N ASP A 202 -4.25 15.73 4.14
CA ASP A 202 -3.11 14.97 4.64
C ASP A 202 -2.47 14.09 3.54
N LEU A 203 -3.22 13.79 2.49
CA LEU A 203 -2.86 12.86 1.41
C LEU A 203 -2.57 13.56 0.07
N ALA A 204 -2.64 14.90 0.03
CA ALA A 204 -2.48 15.66 -1.21
C ALA A 204 -1.13 15.40 -1.93
N SER A 205 -0.10 15.03 -1.20
CA SER A 205 1.22 14.68 -1.73
C SER A 205 1.36 13.22 -2.19
N ASP A 206 0.37 12.35 -1.91
CA ASP A 206 0.42 10.92 -2.24
C ASP A 206 -0.88 10.47 -2.92
N THR A 207 -0.87 10.51 -4.24
CA THR A 207 -2.04 10.16 -5.06
C THR A 207 -2.53 8.72 -4.80
N ALA A 208 -1.63 7.76 -4.52
CA ALA A 208 -2.02 6.38 -4.28
C ALA A 208 -2.80 6.25 -2.97
N GLN A 209 -2.38 6.95 -1.94
CA GLN A 209 -3.08 6.99 -0.66
C GLN A 209 -4.38 7.80 -0.73
N LEU A 210 -4.42 8.85 -1.53
CA LEU A 210 -5.65 9.60 -1.79
C LEU A 210 -6.71 8.76 -2.52
N ILE A 211 -6.31 7.95 -3.49
CA ILE A 211 -7.21 6.99 -4.16
C ILE A 211 -7.76 5.98 -3.14
N ASN A 212 -6.86 5.42 -2.31
CA ASN A 212 -7.23 4.45 -1.27
C ASN A 212 -8.23 5.05 -0.26
N TYR A 213 -8.03 6.29 0.14
CA TYR A 213 -8.95 7.04 1.00
C TYR A 213 -10.37 7.11 0.40
N TRP A 214 -10.50 7.58 -0.83
CA TRP A 214 -11.80 7.69 -1.50
C TRP A 214 -12.43 6.31 -1.74
N TYR A 215 -11.62 5.32 -2.07
CA TYR A 215 -12.09 3.94 -2.18
C TYR A 215 -12.67 3.40 -0.86
N CYS A 216 -12.01 3.66 0.26
CA CYS A 216 -12.50 3.26 1.58
C CYS A 216 -13.86 3.91 1.91
N TYR A 217 -14.05 5.18 1.60
CA TYR A 217 -15.32 5.86 1.81
C TYR A 217 -16.42 5.35 0.87
N GLY A 218 -16.07 4.90 -0.33
CA GLY A 218 -17.02 4.36 -1.29
C GLY A 218 -17.37 2.88 -1.09
N ALA A 219 -16.49 2.08 -0.50
CA ALA A 219 -16.65 0.63 -0.40
C ALA A 219 -16.64 0.08 1.05
N GLY A 220 -16.36 0.92 2.04
CA GLY A 220 -16.11 0.49 3.43
C GLY A 220 -17.29 0.73 4.39
N GLY A 221 -18.46 1.16 3.92
CA GLY A 221 -19.61 1.42 4.79
C GLY A 221 -19.35 2.50 5.85
N LEU A 222 -18.51 3.48 5.54
CA LEU A 222 -18.07 4.52 6.48
C LEU A 222 -19.04 5.71 6.54
N LEU A 223 -19.89 5.87 5.53
CA LEU A 223 -20.87 6.94 5.44
C LEU A 223 -22.14 6.51 6.19
N THR A 224 -22.51 7.28 7.23
CA THR A 224 -23.63 6.92 8.12
C THR A 224 -24.65 8.04 8.31
N LYS A 225 -24.43 9.20 7.68
CA LYS A 225 -25.30 10.37 7.81
C LYS A 225 -26.09 10.59 6.52
N GLY A 226 -27.41 10.60 6.63
CA GLY A 226 -28.34 10.76 5.51
C GLY A 226 -29.33 9.61 5.38
N SER A 227 -30.22 9.70 4.40
CA SER A 227 -31.06 8.59 4.00
C SER A 227 -30.22 7.49 3.32
N ARG A 228 -30.78 6.30 3.18
CA ARG A 228 -30.10 5.21 2.47
C ARG A 228 -29.71 5.63 1.05
N GLU A 229 -30.60 6.33 0.36
CA GLU A 229 -30.37 6.81 -0.99
C GLU A 229 -29.24 7.83 -1.06
N GLU A 230 -29.19 8.78 -0.11
CA GLU A 230 -28.11 9.78 -0.05
C GLU A 230 -26.77 9.13 0.26
N ILE A 231 -26.71 8.19 1.20
CA ILE A 231 -25.48 7.44 1.51
C ILE A 231 -25.03 6.69 0.27
N TYR A 232 -25.92 6.00 -0.41
CA TYR A 232 -25.59 5.20 -1.58
C TYR A 232 -25.05 6.04 -2.74
N GLN A 233 -25.63 7.23 -2.98
CA GLN A 233 -25.10 8.19 -3.95
C GLN A 233 -23.71 8.72 -3.51
N GLN A 234 -23.52 9.07 -2.24
CA GLN A 234 -22.23 9.54 -1.76
C GLN A 234 -21.13 8.47 -1.88
N GLU A 235 -21.44 7.21 -1.59
CA GLU A 235 -20.51 6.09 -1.79
C GLU A 235 -20.13 5.95 -3.27
N PHE A 236 -21.11 6.03 -4.17
CA PHE A 236 -20.86 6.03 -5.61
C PHE A 236 -19.97 7.22 -6.05
N ASP A 237 -20.23 8.42 -5.55
CA ASP A 237 -19.43 9.61 -5.85
C ASP A 237 -17.97 9.43 -5.38
N CYS A 238 -17.75 8.85 -4.20
CA CYS A 238 -16.43 8.51 -3.69
C CYS A 238 -15.72 7.49 -4.59
N LEU A 239 -16.40 6.43 -5.01
CA LEU A 239 -15.85 5.43 -5.94
C LEU A 239 -15.51 6.04 -7.31
N MET A 240 -16.37 6.91 -7.83
CA MET A 240 -16.10 7.62 -9.10
C MET A 240 -14.91 8.57 -8.99
N ARG A 241 -14.72 9.21 -7.83
CA ARG A 241 -13.55 10.04 -7.57
C ARG A 241 -12.27 9.20 -7.52
N ALA A 242 -12.30 8.09 -6.78
CA ALA A 242 -11.20 7.13 -6.75
C ALA A 242 -10.87 6.59 -8.16
N TYR A 243 -11.88 6.23 -8.95
CA TYR A 243 -11.70 5.74 -10.32
C TYR A 243 -11.03 6.77 -11.23
N ARG A 244 -11.48 8.04 -11.21
CA ARG A 244 -10.86 9.11 -12.02
C ARG A 244 -9.38 9.29 -11.65
N LEU A 245 -9.06 9.41 -10.38
CA LEU A 245 -7.68 9.53 -9.91
C LEU A 245 -6.83 8.30 -10.28
N ALA A 246 -7.40 7.10 -10.21
CA ALA A 246 -6.74 5.87 -10.60
C ALA A 246 -6.43 5.84 -12.10
N MET A 247 -7.36 6.29 -12.95
CA MET A 247 -7.18 6.40 -14.39
C MET A 247 -6.11 7.44 -14.75
N GLU A 248 -6.16 8.63 -14.17
CA GLU A 248 -5.19 9.71 -14.37
C GLU A 248 -3.78 9.27 -13.96
N SER A 249 -3.65 8.60 -12.83
CA SER A 249 -2.37 8.10 -12.32
C SER A 249 -1.93 6.79 -12.97
N ARG A 250 -2.74 6.17 -13.84
CA ARG A 250 -2.50 4.86 -14.48
C ARG A 250 -2.23 3.75 -13.46
N SER A 251 -2.95 3.75 -12.36
CA SER A 251 -2.80 2.78 -11.29
C SER A 251 -3.62 1.52 -11.55
N THR A 252 -3.03 0.49 -12.14
CA THR A 252 -3.71 -0.76 -12.54
C THR A 252 -4.49 -1.40 -11.39
N PHE A 253 -3.88 -1.47 -10.21
CA PHE A 253 -4.51 -2.03 -9.01
C PHE A 253 -5.76 -1.24 -8.61
N TRP A 254 -5.67 0.09 -8.55
CA TRP A 254 -6.78 0.92 -8.12
C TRP A 254 -7.88 1.03 -9.17
N ILE A 255 -7.53 1.01 -10.48
CA ILE A 255 -8.55 0.89 -11.55
C ILE A 255 -9.34 -0.40 -11.36
N ALA A 256 -8.66 -1.53 -11.12
CA ALA A 256 -9.31 -2.81 -10.92
C ALA A 256 -10.22 -2.82 -9.67
N ASN A 257 -9.73 -2.32 -8.52
CA ASN A 257 -10.52 -2.27 -7.28
C ASN A 257 -11.76 -1.40 -7.42
N THR A 258 -11.63 -0.23 -8.03
CA THR A 258 -12.77 0.68 -8.21
C THR A 258 -13.80 0.11 -9.18
N LEU A 259 -13.38 -0.54 -10.26
CA LEU A 259 -14.30 -1.24 -11.17
C LEU A 259 -15.05 -2.38 -10.46
N GLN A 260 -14.38 -3.15 -9.60
CA GLN A 260 -15.05 -4.18 -8.79
C GLN A 260 -16.10 -3.57 -7.86
N ALA A 261 -15.73 -2.54 -7.09
CA ALA A 261 -16.65 -1.91 -6.16
C ALA A 261 -17.84 -1.25 -6.87
N LEU A 262 -17.61 -0.59 -8.02
CA LEU A 262 -18.67 -0.05 -8.86
C LEU A 262 -19.58 -1.14 -9.42
N SER A 263 -19.04 -2.29 -9.83
CA SER A 263 -19.84 -3.46 -10.20
C SER A 263 -20.77 -3.89 -9.06
N GLU A 264 -20.23 -4.06 -7.86
CA GLU A 264 -21.00 -4.45 -6.67
C GLU A 264 -22.10 -3.42 -6.33
N HIS A 265 -21.80 -2.13 -6.48
CA HIS A 265 -22.79 -1.05 -6.31
C HIS A 265 -23.92 -1.15 -7.33
N LEU A 266 -23.63 -1.27 -8.61
CA LEU A 266 -24.63 -1.31 -9.66
C LEU A 266 -25.52 -2.57 -9.61
N LEU A 267 -25.06 -3.64 -8.96
CA LEU A 267 -25.84 -4.87 -8.76
C LEU A 267 -26.95 -4.74 -7.70
N GLN A 268 -26.83 -3.82 -6.74
CA GLN A 268 -27.78 -3.73 -5.64
C GLN A 268 -29.13 -3.17 -6.10
N ARG A 269 -30.19 -3.92 -5.90
CA ARG A 269 -31.57 -3.50 -6.22
C ARG A 269 -32.29 -2.98 -4.97
N PRO A 270 -33.08 -1.89 -5.07
CA PRO A 270 -33.40 -1.12 -6.30
C PRO A 270 -32.38 0.01 -6.62
N ASP A 271 -31.34 0.20 -5.83
CA ASP A 271 -30.49 1.39 -5.86
C ASP A 271 -29.59 1.47 -7.12
N GLY A 272 -29.08 0.34 -7.61
CA GLY A 272 -28.20 0.30 -8.79
C GLY A 272 -28.84 0.87 -10.06
N PRO A 273 -30.04 0.41 -10.49
CA PRO A 273 -30.72 0.98 -11.65
C PRO A 273 -31.01 2.48 -11.52
N ARG A 274 -31.34 2.95 -10.30
CA ARG A 274 -31.56 4.36 -10.02
C ARG A 274 -30.27 5.16 -10.19
N LEU A 275 -29.15 4.69 -9.62
CA LEU A 275 -27.84 5.32 -9.78
C LEU A 275 -27.45 5.48 -11.26
N MET A 276 -27.70 4.44 -12.07
CA MET A 276 -27.42 4.50 -13.50
C MET A 276 -28.25 5.58 -14.21
N ALA A 277 -29.51 5.70 -13.86
CA ALA A 277 -30.42 6.71 -14.43
C ALA A 277 -30.05 8.13 -14.00
N ASP A 278 -29.68 8.32 -12.73
CA ASP A 278 -29.40 9.63 -12.14
C ASP A 278 -27.97 10.14 -12.49
N ASN A 279 -27.04 9.24 -12.88
CA ASN A 279 -25.64 9.56 -13.14
C ASN A 279 -25.16 9.25 -14.58
N PRO A 280 -25.84 9.68 -15.65
CA PRO A 280 -25.56 9.25 -17.02
C PRO A 280 -24.18 9.66 -17.54
N ARG A 281 -23.55 10.69 -16.97
CA ARG A 281 -22.18 11.11 -17.33
C ARG A 281 -21.15 10.16 -16.77
N ASP A 282 -21.31 9.75 -15.52
CA ASP A 282 -20.38 8.86 -14.82
C ASP A 282 -20.53 7.44 -15.33
N ILE A 283 -21.75 7.00 -15.59
CA ILE A 283 -22.01 5.71 -16.25
C ILE A 283 -21.34 5.65 -17.62
N ARG A 284 -21.42 6.69 -18.45
CA ARG A 284 -20.68 6.72 -19.72
C ARG A 284 -19.17 6.63 -19.56
N LEU A 285 -18.62 7.19 -18.50
CA LEU A 285 -17.17 7.14 -18.24
C LEU A 285 -16.70 5.72 -17.94
N ILE A 286 -17.49 4.93 -17.20
CA ILE A 286 -17.14 3.55 -16.83
C ILE A 286 -17.60 2.53 -17.86
N ASN A 287 -18.67 2.81 -18.64
CA ASN A 287 -19.22 1.94 -19.69
C ASN A 287 -18.50 2.13 -21.03
N THR A 288 -17.21 1.81 -21.07
CA THR A 288 -16.37 1.98 -22.28
C THR A 288 -16.73 1.02 -23.40
N ASP A 289 -17.36 -0.10 -23.08
CA ASP A 289 -17.71 -1.17 -24.02
C ASP A 289 -19.16 -1.04 -24.54
N ALA A 290 -19.83 0.07 -24.19
CA ALA A 290 -21.22 0.37 -24.59
C ALA A 290 -22.20 -0.78 -24.25
N MET A 291 -22.04 -1.36 -23.08
CA MET A 291 -22.89 -2.45 -22.60
C MET A 291 -24.29 -1.94 -22.25
N PRO A 292 -25.33 -2.76 -22.44
CA PRO A 292 -26.63 -2.51 -21.86
C PRO A 292 -26.56 -2.41 -20.33
N ASP A 293 -27.43 -1.62 -19.71
CA ASP A 293 -27.43 -1.38 -18.25
C ASP A 293 -27.50 -2.70 -17.44
N SER A 294 -28.28 -3.67 -17.92
CA SER A 294 -28.41 -4.99 -17.28
C SER A 294 -27.10 -5.83 -17.28
N LEU A 295 -26.16 -5.53 -18.18
CA LEU A 295 -24.89 -6.25 -18.31
C LEU A 295 -23.69 -5.43 -17.85
N LEU A 296 -23.87 -4.15 -17.54
CA LEU A 296 -22.77 -3.24 -17.20
C LEU A 296 -22.01 -3.73 -15.96
N ALA A 297 -22.69 -4.14 -14.90
CA ALA A 297 -22.05 -4.62 -13.69
C ALA A 297 -21.15 -5.82 -13.96
N GLY A 298 -21.61 -6.79 -14.75
CA GLY A 298 -20.81 -7.94 -15.18
C GLY A 298 -19.56 -7.53 -15.98
N ASN A 299 -19.71 -6.62 -16.93
CA ASN A 299 -18.58 -6.09 -17.71
C ASN A 299 -17.53 -5.41 -16.82
N LEU A 300 -17.94 -4.60 -15.84
CA LEU A 300 -17.01 -3.97 -14.89
C LEU A 300 -16.24 -5.03 -14.08
N ALA A 301 -16.91 -6.09 -13.61
CA ALA A 301 -16.28 -7.19 -12.90
C ALA A 301 -15.29 -7.97 -13.76
N GLU A 302 -15.61 -8.23 -15.04
CA GLU A 302 -14.70 -8.88 -16.00
C GLU A 302 -13.44 -8.04 -16.25
N ARG A 303 -13.60 -6.74 -16.46
CA ARG A 303 -12.49 -5.80 -16.66
C ARG A 303 -11.62 -5.72 -15.40
N SER A 304 -12.22 -5.67 -14.22
CA SER A 304 -11.49 -5.75 -12.95
C SER A 304 -10.67 -7.03 -12.84
N LEU A 305 -11.26 -8.17 -13.09
CA LEU A 305 -10.59 -9.48 -13.08
C LEU A 305 -9.42 -9.54 -14.06
N HIS A 306 -9.60 -9.00 -15.27
CA HIS A 306 -8.53 -8.93 -16.27
C HIS A 306 -7.34 -8.10 -15.75
N LEU A 307 -7.60 -6.93 -15.18
CA LEU A 307 -6.55 -6.06 -14.62
C LEU A 307 -5.84 -6.70 -13.42
N PHE A 308 -6.54 -7.38 -12.53
CA PHE A 308 -5.89 -8.10 -11.42
C PHE A 308 -5.05 -9.30 -11.89
N ARG A 309 -5.44 -9.96 -12.97
CA ARG A 309 -4.59 -10.99 -13.60
C ARG A 309 -3.28 -10.40 -14.13
N GLN A 310 -3.34 -9.22 -14.75
CA GLN A 310 -2.16 -8.51 -15.24
C GLN A 310 -1.29 -7.99 -14.09
N PHE A 311 -1.92 -7.44 -13.05
CA PHE A 311 -1.21 -6.90 -11.89
C PHE A 311 -0.56 -7.98 -11.04
N GLY A 312 -1.21 -9.14 -10.87
CA GLY A 312 -0.70 -10.29 -10.14
C GLY A 312 -1.11 -10.34 -8.65
N ASP A 313 -2.14 -9.60 -8.21
CA ASP A 313 -2.72 -9.76 -6.87
C ASP A 313 -3.68 -10.94 -6.84
N ILE A 314 -3.27 -12.00 -6.13
CA ILE A 314 -4.03 -13.25 -6.07
C ILE A 314 -5.29 -13.08 -5.21
N TYR A 315 -5.22 -12.32 -4.13
CA TYR A 315 -6.34 -12.11 -3.22
C TYR A 315 -7.48 -11.31 -3.90
N GLN A 316 -7.15 -10.20 -4.55
CA GLN A 316 -8.13 -9.38 -5.25
C GLN A 316 -8.70 -10.07 -6.48
N LYS A 317 -7.90 -10.89 -7.16
CA LYS A 317 -8.41 -11.75 -8.24
C LYS A 317 -9.53 -12.68 -7.75
N ALA A 318 -9.41 -13.27 -6.57
CA ALA A 318 -10.46 -14.09 -5.99
C ALA A 318 -11.71 -13.25 -5.64
N GLY A 319 -11.53 -12.02 -5.14
CA GLY A 319 -12.62 -11.06 -4.93
C GLY A 319 -13.40 -10.76 -6.21
N SER A 320 -12.71 -10.41 -7.30
CA SER A 320 -13.35 -10.13 -8.61
C SER A 320 -14.07 -11.34 -9.19
N LEU A 321 -13.56 -12.56 -8.99
CA LEU A 321 -14.27 -13.78 -9.40
C LEU A 321 -15.56 -13.98 -8.63
N ARG A 322 -15.58 -13.68 -7.33
CA ARG A 322 -16.81 -13.72 -6.50
C ARG A 322 -17.83 -12.68 -7.00
N THR A 323 -17.39 -11.46 -7.26
CA THR A 323 -18.27 -10.39 -7.80
C THR A 323 -18.86 -10.82 -9.14
N LEU A 324 -18.04 -11.37 -10.03
CA LEU A 324 -18.50 -11.85 -11.34
C LEU A 324 -19.52 -12.99 -11.20
N ALA A 325 -19.29 -13.94 -10.30
CA ALA A 325 -20.27 -15.00 -10.03
C ALA A 325 -21.60 -14.43 -9.55
N ASN A 326 -21.60 -13.40 -8.69
CA ASN A 326 -22.81 -12.73 -8.25
C ASN A 326 -23.53 -12.02 -9.41
N CYS A 327 -22.79 -11.43 -10.36
CA CYS A 327 -23.37 -10.82 -11.55
C CYS A 327 -24.15 -11.84 -12.38
N TYR A 328 -23.55 -13.01 -12.63
CA TYR A 328 -24.22 -14.08 -13.40
C TYR A 328 -25.44 -14.64 -12.67
N TRP A 329 -25.32 -14.85 -11.36
CA TRP A 329 -26.46 -15.33 -10.57
C TRP A 329 -27.68 -14.40 -10.64
N GLN A 330 -27.48 -13.09 -10.63
CA GLN A 330 -28.59 -12.12 -10.68
C GLN A 330 -29.19 -11.92 -12.08
N ILE A 331 -28.52 -12.36 -13.15
CA ILE A 331 -29.05 -12.32 -14.53
C ILE A 331 -30.04 -13.47 -14.75
N ASP A 332 -29.84 -14.60 -14.08
CA ASP A 332 -30.67 -15.80 -14.23
C ASP A 332 -31.97 -15.76 -13.39
N ASP A 333 -32.07 -14.84 -12.42
CA ASP A 333 -33.28 -14.56 -11.63
C ASP A 333 -34.12 -13.42 -12.23
#